data_d9d6183b48ba8c6666f29db3c94e5cb5
#
_entry.id   d9d6183b48ba8c6666f29db3c94e5cb5
#
_cell.length_a   1.000
_cell.length_b   1.000
_cell.length_c   1.000
_cell.angle_alpha   90.00
_cell.angle_beta   90.00
_cell.angle_gamma   90.00
#
_symmetry.space_group_name_H-M   'P 1'
#
loop_
_entity.id
_entity.type
_entity.pdbx_description
1 polymer ?
#
loop_
_entity_poly.entity_id
_entity_poly.type
_entity_poly.pdbx_seq_one_letter_code
_entity_poly.pdbx_strand_id
1 'polypeptide(L)'
;MFAMFSRILKLSGRYKGRIQGAFVCAFLESILSKMPIVLAFVVLSRFAADTLTSQTCLYIGLGLAAAVLVQMLVHYLSDSLQSAAGYLMFADKRMELGSHLRKLPMGYFTSGNIGKISSVLSTDMVFIEEVAMSTLGNMMGYLLSSLILLVFMFYLNVQLGLIAAAVTVLAWLVSKGMNKVSLREAAERQEQSERLTDAVLSFVKGIGVIKSYNLLGEKSEELTDNFQRSRNTSLAFEQKMTPWTMSLNILYGIGIAAIFGLSIVLEQRGALPLAYVLGVLLFVFDLFGPLKALYGEASRLTVMNAALDRIEAVLNEPELPDTGKQHLPAQAQPGQPEVQFNDVVFAYQDKEVLHHISFAMKKDSMTALVGPSGSGKSTIANLLARLWDVKSGSIIIRGMDIRNVPLAELMEQISMVFQRVYLFQDTIYNNISIGKPDATEEEVYAAAKKARCYDFIMALPDGFQTVVGEGGATLSGGEKQRISIARCILKDAPIIILDEATASVDTDNESYIQEAISELVKGKTLLVIAHRLNTIQNADQILVIDNGQIAQQGTHEELLKQPGIYQEFVNIRKNAAGWSLA
;
A
#
# COMPACT_ATOMS: atom_id res chain seq x y z
N MET A 1 21.96 6.09 10.13
CA MET A 1 21.37 7.32 10.66
C MET A 1 21.45 8.49 9.65
N PHE A 2 22.63 9.06 9.32
CA PHE A 2 22.75 10.20 8.38
C PHE A 2 22.12 9.93 7.00
N ALA A 3 22.24 8.71 6.48
CA ALA A 3 21.58 8.32 5.23
C ALA A 3 20.04 8.43 5.33
N MET A 4 19.47 8.06 6.48
CA MET A 4 18.03 8.17 6.74
C MET A 4 17.58 9.63 6.83
N PHE A 5 18.34 10.49 7.53
CA PHE A 5 18.08 11.93 7.53
C PHE A 5 18.07 12.51 6.11
N SER A 6 19.07 12.14 5.30
CA SER A 6 19.16 12.58 3.90
C SER A 6 17.95 12.10 3.07
N ARG A 7 17.50 10.84 3.29
CA ARG A 7 16.35 10.27 2.59
C ARG A 7 15.06 11.01 2.95
N ILE A 8 14.81 11.25 4.24
CA ILE A 8 13.62 12.00 4.67
C ILE A 8 13.66 13.46 4.20
N LEU A 9 14.82 14.11 4.24
CA LEU A 9 14.97 15.46 3.71
C LEU A 9 14.74 15.54 2.19
N LYS A 10 15.05 14.48 1.44
CA LYS A 10 14.71 14.40 0.01
C LYS A 10 13.20 14.22 -0.20
N LEU A 11 12.57 13.35 0.58
CA LEU A 11 11.13 13.12 0.53
C LEU A 11 10.32 14.34 0.96
N SER A 12 10.87 15.17 1.86
CA SER A 12 10.16 16.32 2.44
C SER A 12 9.90 17.48 1.46
N GLY A 13 10.61 17.53 0.32
CA GLY A 13 10.37 18.52 -0.73
C GLY A 13 10.25 19.95 -0.20
N ARG A 14 9.08 20.57 -0.34
CA ARG A 14 8.79 21.94 0.11
C ARG A 14 8.82 22.13 1.63
N TYR A 15 8.72 21.07 2.41
CA TYR A 15 8.70 21.12 3.89
C TYR A 15 10.09 21.00 4.51
N LYS A 16 11.16 20.90 3.72
CA LYS A 16 12.55 20.76 4.17
C LYS A 16 12.95 21.84 5.17
N GLY A 17 12.55 23.10 4.96
CA GLY A 17 12.86 24.21 5.85
C GLY A 17 12.27 24.05 7.26
N ARG A 18 11.06 23.47 7.38
CA ARG A 18 10.44 23.20 8.69
C ARG A 18 11.20 22.14 9.47
N ILE A 19 11.64 21.07 8.80
CA ILE A 19 12.43 20.00 9.43
C ILE A 19 13.80 20.53 9.87
N GLN A 20 14.44 21.37 9.06
CA GLN A 20 15.70 22.02 9.44
C GLN A 20 15.51 22.95 10.64
N GLY A 21 14.42 23.72 10.67
CA GLY A 21 14.06 24.56 11.82
C GLY A 21 13.84 23.73 13.10
N ALA A 22 13.16 22.58 12.98
CA ALA A 22 12.98 21.67 14.10
C ALA A 22 14.32 21.12 14.65
N PHE A 23 15.29 20.83 13.79
CA PHE A 23 16.63 20.41 14.25
C PHE A 23 17.37 21.51 15.00
N VAL A 24 17.21 22.78 14.59
CA VAL A 24 17.75 23.91 15.33
C VAL A 24 17.08 24.04 16.70
N CYS A 25 15.75 23.87 16.76
CA CYS A 25 15.03 23.83 18.03
C CYS A 25 15.50 22.67 18.92
N ALA A 26 15.70 21.47 18.37
CA ALA A 26 16.21 20.31 19.11
C ALA A 26 17.63 20.57 19.67
N PHE A 27 18.46 21.32 18.94
CA PHE A 27 19.77 21.76 19.45
C PHE A 27 19.62 22.69 20.66
N LEU A 28 18.81 23.73 20.54
CA LEU A 28 18.55 24.66 21.64
C LEU A 28 17.92 23.94 22.85
N GLU A 29 17.00 23.06 22.63
CA GLU A 29 16.37 22.24 23.66
C GLU A 29 17.40 21.35 24.39
N SER A 30 18.34 20.75 23.64
CA SER A 30 19.42 19.93 24.22
C SER A 30 20.31 20.73 25.18
N ILE A 31 20.57 22.01 24.89
CA ILE A 31 21.30 22.92 25.79
C ILE A 31 20.43 23.26 27.01
N LEU A 32 19.19 23.70 26.76
CA LEU A 32 18.28 24.14 27.83
C LEU A 32 17.93 23.01 28.80
N SER A 33 17.81 21.78 28.34
CA SER A 33 17.54 20.59 29.17
C SER A 33 18.65 20.30 30.17
N LYS A 34 19.87 20.79 29.94
CA LYS A 34 21.03 20.63 30.87
C LYS A 34 21.20 21.81 31.80
N MET A 35 20.51 22.93 31.57
CA MET A 35 20.61 24.13 32.42
C MET A 35 20.31 23.87 33.91
N PRO A 36 19.29 23.07 34.28
CA PRO A 36 19.02 22.76 35.70
C PRO A 36 20.24 22.14 36.41
N ILE A 37 20.93 21.20 35.73
CA ILE A 37 22.11 20.53 36.30
C ILE A 37 23.30 21.51 36.39
N VAL A 38 23.49 22.35 35.36
CA VAL A 38 24.52 23.39 35.35
C VAL A 38 24.30 24.41 36.47
N LEU A 39 23.05 24.86 36.66
CA LEU A 39 22.70 25.79 37.72
C LEU A 39 22.87 25.15 39.11
N ALA A 40 22.50 23.88 39.28
CA ALA A 40 22.77 23.13 40.51
C ALA A 40 24.29 23.05 40.80
N PHE A 41 25.10 22.81 39.78
CA PHE A 41 26.57 22.85 39.92
C PHE A 41 27.07 24.23 40.38
N VAL A 42 26.52 25.31 39.82
CA VAL A 42 26.89 26.69 40.26
C VAL A 42 26.55 26.92 41.72
N VAL A 43 25.34 26.44 42.16
CA VAL A 43 24.96 26.52 43.61
C VAL A 43 25.97 25.78 44.48
N LEU A 44 26.27 24.52 44.13
CA LEU A 44 27.22 23.68 44.89
C LEU A 44 28.63 24.26 44.92
N SER A 45 29.10 24.83 43.79
CA SER A 45 30.39 25.47 43.69
C SER A 45 30.48 26.70 44.61
N ARG A 46 29.44 27.52 44.66
CA ARG A 46 29.37 28.68 45.50
C ARG A 46 29.21 28.33 46.99
N PHE A 47 28.48 27.28 47.27
CA PHE A 47 28.33 26.73 48.61
C PHE A 47 29.67 26.21 49.15
N ALA A 48 30.39 25.42 48.36
CA ALA A 48 31.70 24.89 48.73
C ALA A 48 32.78 25.98 48.91
N ALA A 49 32.60 27.15 48.31
CA ALA A 49 33.49 28.32 48.44
C ALA A 49 33.04 29.32 49.52
N ASP A 50 32.00 28.99 50.31
CA ASP A 50 31.39 29.91 51.32
C ASP A 50 30.95 31.26 50.75
N THR A 51 30.66 31.34 49.46
CA THR A 51 30.25 32.57 48.75
C THR A 51 28.77 32.60 48.39
N LEU A 52 27.97 31.64 48.91
CA LEU A 52 26.54 31.56 48.62
C LEU A 52 25.76 32.60 49.41
N THR A 53 25.09 33.49 48.72
CA THR A 53 24.21 34.51 49.33
C THR A 53 22.75 34.26 48.94
N SER A 54 21.81 34.75 49.78
CA SER A 54 20.35 34.67 49.48
C SER A 54 20.02 35.33 48.13
N GLN A 55 20.71 36.41 47.77
CA GLN A 55 20.52 37.10 46.49
C GLN A 55 20.96 36.21 45.31
N THR A 56 22.08 35.49 45.46
CA THR A 56 22.59 34.55 44.45
C THR A 56 21.57 33.38 44.27
N CYS A 57 21.02 32.86 45.36
CA CYS A 57 19.99 31.82 45.28
C CYS A 57 18.74 32.30 44.53
N LEU A 58 18.31 33.55 44.79
CA LEU A 58 17.15 34.12 44.09
C LEU A 58 17.45 34.26 42.58
N TYR A 59 18.62 34.76 42.19
CA TYR A 59 18.95 34.88 40.76
C TYR A 59 19.07 33.52 40.06
N ILE A 60 19.62 32.51 40.73
CA ILE A 60 19.68 31.14 40.19
C ILE A 60 18.29 30.54 40.06
N GLY A 61 17.42 30.76 41.06
CA GLY A 61 16.03 30.31 41.02
C GLY A 61 15.24 30.95 39.88
N LEU A 62 15.38 32.28 39.69
CA LEU A 62 14.80 32.99 38.57
C LEU A 62 15.37 32.53 37.21
N GLY A 63 16.67 32.28 37.15
CA GLY A 63 17.34 31.75 35.95
C GLY A 63 16.84 30.35 35.61
N LEU A 64 16.62 29.49 36.61
CA LEU A 64 16.04 28.16 36.41
C LEU A 64 14.61 28.23 35.89
N ALA A 65 13.77 29.07 36.50
CA ALA A 65 12.40 29.27 36.04
C ALA A 65 12.35 29.78 34.60
N ALA A 66 13.20 30.77 34.28
CA ALA A 66 13.32 31.29 32.92
C ALA A 66 13.78 30.20 31.93
N ALA A 67 14.83 29.41 32.29
CA ALA A 67 15.32 28.32 31.46
C ALA A 67 14.23 27.26 31.16
N VAL A 68 13.42 26.87 32.16
CA VAL A 68 12.32 25.92 31.99
C VAL A 68 11.24 26.50 31.09
N LEU A 69 10.85 27.77 31.26
CA LEU A 69 9.85 28.41 30.40
C LEU A 69 10.31 28.49 28.94
N VAL A 70 11.58 28.90 28.72
CA VAL A 70 12.15 28.93 27.37
C VAL A 70 12.24 27.52 26.77
N GLN A 71 12.63 26.53 27.58
CA GLN A 71 12.66 25.13 27.15
C GLN A 71 11.28 24.65 26.69
N MET A 72 10.23 24.93 27.45
CA MET A 72 8.85 24.58 27.08
C MET A 72 8.42 25.23 25.76
N LEU A 73 8.79 26.51 25.55
CA LEU A 73 8.51 27.20 24.30
C LEU A 73 9.25 26.60 23.11
N VAL A 74 10.53 26.32 23.27
CA VAL A 74 11.37 25.71 22.22
C VAL A 74 10.89 24.30 21.90
N HIS A 75 10.52 23.51 22.91
CA HIS A 75 9.93 22.17 22.74
C HIS A 75 8.62 22.24 21.95
N TYR A 76 7.69 23.11 22.35
CA TYR A 76 6.45 23.33 21.62
C TYR A 76 6.67 23.73 20.14
N LEU A 77 7.65 24.63 19.90
CA LEU A 77 7.99 25.04 18.54
C LEU A 77 8.60 23.89 17.74
N SER A 78 9.49 23.09 18.34
CA SER A 78 10.08 21.90 17.75
C SER A 78 9.04 20.90 17.33
N ASP A 79 8.14 20.53 18.24
CA ASP A 79 7.05 19.57 17.98
C ASP A 79 6.09 20.09 16.91
N SER A 80 5.71 21.37 16.97
CA SER A 80 4.85 21.99 15.97
C SER A 80 5.47 21.96 14.56
N LEU A 81 6.78 22.24 14.45
CA LEU A 81 7.48 22.22 13.17
C LEU A 81 7.62 20.79 12.62
N GLN A 82 7.94 19.81 13.48
CA GLN A 82 8.08 18.40 13.10
C GLN A 82 6.76 17.76 12.70
N SER A 83 5.75 17.86 13.58
CA SER A 83 4.44 17.25 13.35
C SER A 83 3.76 17.82 12.13
N ALA A 84 3.75 19.16 11.99
CA ALA A 84 3.16 19.79 10.81
C ALA A 84 3.91 19.42 9.52
N ALA A 85 5.24 19.26 9.56
CA ALA A 85 5.99 18.82 8.40
C ALA A 85 5.66 17.36 8.04
N GLY A 86 5.58 16.46 9.04
CA GLY A 86 5.22 15.06 8.86
C GLY A 86 3.82 14.90 8.24
N TYR A 87 2.80 15.45 8.89
CA TYR A 87 1.41 15.35 8.44
C TYR A 87 1.20 15.93 7.05
N LEU A 88 1.72 17.13 6.76
CA LEU A 88 1.58 17.76 5.45
C LEU A 88 2.31 17.00 4.34
N MET A 89 3.53 16.51 4.63
CA MET A 89 4.31 15.73 3.67
C MET A 89 3.59 14.42 3.30
N PHE A 90 3.04 13.71 4.29
CA PHE A 90 2.35 12.45 4.03
C PHE A 90 0.95 12.64 3.46
N ALA A 91 0.27 13.76 3.74
CA ALA A 91 -0.94 14.12 3.01
C ALA A 91 -0.65 14.28 1.51
N ASP A 92 0.41 15.04 1.15
CA ASP A 92 0.83 15.18 -0.24
C ASP A 92 1.20 13.82 -0.86
N LYS A 93 1.93 12.96 -0.13
CA LYS A 93 2.32 11.63 -0.61
C LYS A 93 1.14 10.67 -0.79
N ARG A 94 0.11 10.75 0.06
CA ARG A 94 -1.15 10.00 -0.15
C ARG A 94 -1.87 10.45 -1.41
N MET A 95 -1.91 11.76 -1.69
CA MET A 95 -2.50 12.28 -2.93
C MET A 95 -1.70 11.85 -4.16
N GLU A 96 -0.37 11.90 -4.09
CA GLU A 96 0.52 11.42 -5.14
C GLU A 96 0.29 9.92 -5.41
N LEU A 97 0.27 9.09 -4.36
CA LEU A 97 0.00 7.66 -4.47
C LEU A 97 -1.39 7.38 -5.05
N GLY A 98 -2.43 8.08 -4.59
CA GLY A 98 -3.79 7.95 -5.13
C GLY A 98 -3.86 8.33 -6.62
N SER A 99 -3.10 9.35 -7.04
CA SER A 99 -2.99 9.72 -8.46
C SER A 99 -2.23 8.66 -9.26
N HIS A 100 -1.15 8.12 -8.71
CA HIS A 100 -0.33 7.08 -9.31
C HIS A 100 -1.11 5.77 -9.50
N LEU A 101 -1.82 5.32 -8.45
CA LEU A 101 -2.63 4.10 -8.50
C LEU A 101 -3.66 4.12 -9.63
N ARG A 102 -4.27 5.26 -9.93
CA ARG A 102 -5.23 5.40 -11.04
C ARG A 102 -4.64 5.20 -12.42
N LYS A 103 -3.31 5.31 -12.56
CA LYS A 103 -2.59 5.19 -13.82
C LYS A 103 -1.87 3.86 -13.99
N LEU A 104 -1.87 3.02 -12.95
CA LEU A 104 -1.27 1.69 -13.03
C LEU A 104 -2.10 0.75 -13.91
N PRO A 105 -1.46 -0.16 -14.65
CA PRO A 105 -2.17 -1.17 -15.42
C PRO A 105 -2.98 -2.08 -14.51
N MET A 106 -4.12 -2.56 -14.97
CA MET A 106 -5.03 -3.42 -14.19
C MET A 106 -4.33 -4.67 -13.64
N GLY A 107 -3.30 -5.17 -14.33
CA GLY A 107 -2.50 -6.32 -13.90
C GLY A 107 -1.75 -6.15 -12.60
N TYR A 108 -1.53 -4.91 -12.19
CA TYR A 108 -0.94 -4.65 -10.90
C TYR A 108 -1.88 -4.98 -9.73
N PHE A 109 -3.19 -4.88 -9.92
CA PHE A 109 -4.21 -5.07 -8.87
C PHE A 109 -4.54 -6.56 -8.61
N THR A 110 -3.51 -7.36 -8.37
CA THR A 110 -3.68 -8.74 -7.87
C THR A 110 -4.02 -8.73 -6.37
N SER A 111 -4.56 -9.82 -5.87
CA SER A 111 -4.90 -9.94 -4.43
C SER A 111 -3.69 -9.65 -3.51
N GLY A 112 -2.49 -10.10 -3.90
CA GLY A 112 -1.25 -9.83 -3.16
C GLY A 112 -0.86 -8.34 -3.18
N ASN A 113 -0.94 -7.70 -4.34
CA ASN A 113 -0.60 -6.28 -4.47
C ASN A 113 -1.65 -5.36 -3.82
N ILE A 114 -2.94 -5.73 -3.86
CA ILE A 114 -3.98 -5.00 -3.12
C ILE A 114 -3.67 -5.01 -1.62
N GLY A 115 -3.25 -6.14 -1.07
CA GLY A 115 -2.80 -6.23 0.32
C GLY A 115 -1.59 -5.33 0.63
N LYS A 116 -0.59 -5.27 -0.28
CA LYS A 116 0.55 -4.35 -0.17
C LYS A 116 0.12 -2.88 -0.19
N ILE A 117 -0.72 -2.50 -1.15
CA ILE A 117 -1.25 -1.12 -1.26
C ILE A 117 -1.98 -0.73 0.03
N SER A 118 -2.85 -1.61 0.53
CA SER A 118 -3.58 -1.39 1.78
C SER A 118 -2.60 -1.21 2.96
N SER A 119 -1.59 -2.06 3.10
CA SER A 119 -0.56 -1.94 4.15
C SER A 119 0.24 -0.64 4.03
N VAL A 120 0.62 -0.25 2.81
CA VAL A 120 1.34 1.02 2.57
C VAL A 120 0.49 2.22 3.00
N LEU A 121 -0.79 2.27 2.62
CA LEU A 121 -1.67 3.39 2.93
C LEU A 121 -2.07 3.48 4.41
N SER A 122 -2.40 2.33 5.03
CA SER A 122 -2.96 2.29 6.38
C SER A 122 -1.92 2.10 7.48
N THR A 123 -0.79 1.46 7.20
CA THR A 123 0.22 1.11 8.21
C THR A 123 1.53 1.86 7.99
N ASP A 124 2.15 1.72 6.82
CA ASP A 124 3.49 2.26 6.58
C ASP A 124 3.51 3.78 6.58
N MET A 125 2.57 4.42 5.87
CA MET A 125 2.49 5.88 5.83
C MET A 125 2.13 6.46 7.21
N VAL A 126 1.19 5.84 7.94
CA VAL A 126 0.84 6.27 9.29
C VAL A 126 2.02 6.12 10.24
N PHE A 127 2.71 4.97 10.20
CA PHE A 127 3.90 4.75 11.03
C PHE A 127 4.98 5.81 10.81
N ILE A 128 5.26 6.17 9.55
CA ILE A 128 6.27 7.18 9.27
C ILE A 128 5.77 8.57 9.65
N GLU A 129 4.50 8.88 9.41
CA GLU A 129 3.89 10.16 9.77
C GLU A 129 3.97 10.45 11.28
N GLU A 130 3.63 9.46 12.10
CA GLU A 130 3.55 9.63 13.55
C GLU A 130 4.89 9.39 14.27
N VAL A 131 5.63 8.35 13.84
CA VAL A 131 6.80 7.87 14.58
C VAL A 131 8.11 8.41 14.02
N ALA A 132 8.22 8.56 12.68
CA ALA A 132 9.50 8.89 12.08
C ALA A 132 9.99 10.28 12.46
N MET A 133 9.10 11.27 12.47
CA MET A 133 9.50 12.66 12.76
C MET A 133 9.94 12.83 14.22
N SER A 134 9.20 12.26 15.17
CA SER A 134 9.58 12.26 16.59
C SER A 134 10.88 11.48 16.83
N THR A 135 11.04 10.30 16.21
CA THR A 135 12.28 9.51 16.32
C THR A 135 13.49 10.27 15.82
N LEU A 136 13.39 10.96 14.68
CA LEU A 136 14.50 11.76 14.14
C LEU A 136 14.86 12.95 15.05
N GLY A 137 13.85 13.65 15.56
CA GLY A 137 14.06 14.75 16.51
C GLY A 137 14.73 14.27 17.80
N ASN A 138 14.22 13.20 18.39
CA ASN A 138 14.79 12.58 19.59
C ASN A 138 16.25 12.14 19.38
N MET A 139 16.55 11.48 18.26
CA MET A 139 17.91 11.05 17.94
C MET A 139 18.89 12.22 17.81
N MET A 140 18.47 13.32 17.18
CA MET A 140 19.27 14.54 17.12
C MET A 140 19.48 15.12 18.52
N GLY A 141 18.43 15.19 19.33
CA GLY A 141 18.51 15.64 20.72
C GLY A 141 19.48 14.79 21.56
N TYR A 142 19.41 13.46 21.44
CA TYR A 142 20.31 12.55 22.16
C TYR A 142 21.78 12.68 21.72
N LEU A 143 22.03 12.82 20.42
CA LEU A 143 23.39 13.05 19.91
C LEU A 143 24.00 14.36 20.46
N LEU A 144 23.19 15.43 20.37
CA LEU A 144 23.65 16.76 20.82
C LEU A 144 23.83 16.79 22.34
N SER A 145 22.90 16.20 23.10
CA SER A 145 23.02 16.06 24.56
C SER A 145 24.27 15.27 24.96
N SER A 146 24.53 14.15 24.27
CA SER A 146 25.77 13.36 24.54
C SER A 146 27.04 14.15 24.26
N LEU A 147 27.06 14.93 23.17
CA LEU A 147 28.19 15.77 22.82
C LEU A 147 28.40 16.88 23.85
N ILE A 148 27.33 17.56 24.28
CA ILE A 148 27.38 18.64 25.28
C ILE A 148 27.93 18.09 26.61
N LEU A 149 27.40 16.93 27.07
CA LEU A 149 27.85 16.32 28.32
C LEU A 149 29.32 15.86 28.22
N LEU A 150 29.75 15.32 27.10
CA LEU A 150 31.16 14.95 26.87
C LEU A 150 32.07 16.16 26.90
N VAL A 151 31.71 17.24 26.20
CA VAL A 151 32.47 18.51 26.24
C VAL A 151 32.55 19.08 27.66
N PHE A 152 31.46 19.01 28.40
CA PHE A 152 31.42 19.45 29.79
C PHE A 152 32.35 18.63 30.70
N MET A 153 32.44 17.30 30.49
CA MET A 153 33.40 16.45 31.22
C MET A 153 34.85 16.85 30.94
N PHE A 154 35.20 17.22 29.71
CA PHE A 154 36.51 17.77 29.38
C PHE A 154 36.76 19.13 30.05
N TYR A 155 35.75 19.97 30.17
CA TYR A 155 35.80 21.24 30.86
C TYR A 155 36.10 21.06 32.36
N LEU A 156 35.48 20.07 33.01
CA LEU A 156 35.72 19.77 34.42
C LEU A 156 37.15 19.25 34.65
N ASN A 157 37.58 18.28 33.86
CA ASN A 157 38.94 17.75 33.90
C ASN A 157 39.22 16.90 32.65
N VAL A 158 40.41 17.12 32.05
CA VAL A 158 40.81 16.41 30.82
C VAL A 158 40.86 14.89 31.00
N GLN A 159 41.33 14.40 32.16
CA GLN A 159 41.43 12.94 32.43
C GLN A 159 40.04 12.30 32.52
N LEU A 160 39.07 12.97 33.15
CA LEU A 160 37.68 12.53 33.23
C LEU A 160 37.04 12.52 31.86
N GLY A 161 37.28 13.57 31.05
CA GLY A 161 36.83 13.66 29.66
C GLY A 161 37.36 12.53 28.78
N LEU A 162 38.65 12.16 28.95
CA LEU A 162 39.26 11.04 28.21
C LEU A 162 38.61 9.69 28.55
N ILE A 163 38.31 9.43 29.84
CA ILE A 163 37.59 8.20 30.23
C ILE A 163 36.20 8.20 29.62
N ALA A 164 35.45 9.31 29.71
CA ALA A 164 34.13 9.43 29.12
C ALA A 164 34.15 9.19 27.59
N ALA A 165 35.13 9.76 26.90
CA ALA A 165 35.35 9.55 25.47
C ALA A 165 35.67 8.09 25.14
N ALA A 166 36.59 7.45 25.91
CA ALA A 166 36.94 6.05 25.73
C ALA A 166 35.73 5.13 25.90
N VAL A 167 34.93 5.33 26.94
CA VAL A 167 33.69 4.59 27.18
C VAL A 167 32.68 4.79 26.02
N THR A 168 32.54 6.02 25.53
CA THR A 168 31.65 6.34 24.39
C THR A 168 32.11 5.62 23.12
N VAL A 169 33.41 5.59 22.83
CA VAL A 169 33.97 4.87 21.65
C VAL A 169 33.78 3.37 21.80
N LEU A 170 34.03 2.79 22.99
CA LEU A 170 33.79 1.37 23.25
C LEU A 170 32.30 1.01 23.11
N ALA A 171 31.42 1.83 23.66
CA ALA A 171 29.98 1.66 23.52
C ALA A 171 29.54 1.70 22.05
N TRP A 172 30.12 2.58 21.24
CA TRP A 172 29.89 2.65 19.80
C TRP A 172 30.30 1.35 19.08
N LEU A 173 31.48 0.79 19.44
CA LEU A 173 31.95 -0.49 18.87
C LEU A 173 31.03 -1.65 19.24
N VAL A 174 30.62 -1.77 20.51
CA VAL A 174 29.67 -2.77 20.98
C VAL A 174 28.34 -2.62 20.26
N SER A 175 27.83 -1.40 20.12
CA SER A 175 26.58 -1.12 19.41
C SER A 175 26.63 -1.45 17.93
N LYS A 176 27.79 -1.32 17.29
CA LYS A 176 27.98 -1.73 15.90
C LYS A 176 27.83 -3.25 15.72
N GLY A 177 28.36 -4.03 16.67
CA GLY A 177 28.16 -5.48 16.75
C GLY A 177 26.70 -5.85 17.00
N MET A 178 26.08 -5.21 17.99
CA MET A 178 24.67 -5.37 18.33
C MET A 178 23.74 -5.10 17.14
N ASN A 179 23.95 -4.00 16.40
CA ASN A 179 23.15 -3.66 15.22
C ASN A 179 23.19 -4.73 14.13
N LYS A 180 24.36 -5.35 13.89
CA LYS A 180 24.48 -6.42 12.91
C LYS A 180 23.63 -7.64 13.28
N VAL A 181 23.60 -8.02 14.55
CA VAL A 181 22.79 -9.10 15.07
C VAL A 181 21.31 -8.71 15.04
N SER A 182 20.99 -7.52 15.52
CA SER A 182 19.61 -7.00 15.55
C SER A 182 18.94 -6.99 14.18
N LEU A 183 19.65 -6.55 13.13
CA LEU A 183 19.11 -6.51 11.76
C LEU A 183 18.77 -7.91 11.23
N ARG A 184 19.66 -8.88 11.47
CA ARG A 184 19.44 -10.26 11.02
C ARG A 184 18.25 -10.91 11.73
N GLU A 185 18.22 -10.81 13.05
CA GLU A 185 17.18 -11.43 13.87
C GLU A 185 15.82 -10.72 13.71
N ALA A 186 15.82 -9.40 13.49
CA ALA A 186 14.60 -8.66 13.21
C ALA A 186 13.96 -9.07 11.86
N ALA A 187 14.77 -9.36 10.84
CA ALA A 187 14.28 -9.85 9.56
C ALA A 187 13.61 -11.23 9.71
N GLU A 188 14.22 -12.15 10.44
CA GLU A 188 13.66 -13.50 10.71
C GLU A 188 12.36 -13.40 11.52
N ARG A 189 12.31 -12.51 12.51
CA ARG A 189 11.10 -12.25 13.29
C ARG A 189 9.99 -11.67 12.44
N GLN A 190 10.30 -10.76 11.52
CA GLN A 190 9.34 -10.16 10.59
C GLN A 190 8.75 -11.22 9.66
N GLU A 191 9.59 -12.05 9.04
CA GLU A 191 9.15 -13.15 8.18
C GLU A 191 8.22 -14.13 8.91
N GLN A 192 8.55 -14.47 10.17
CA GLN A 192 7.69 -15.34 10.97
C GLN A 192 6.36 -14.68 11.35
N SER A 193 6.35 -13.36 11.56
CA SER A 193 5.12 -12.58 11.80
C SER A 193 4.21 -12.57 10.57
N GLU A 194 4.77 -12.46 9.38
CA GLU A 194 4.03 -12.53 8.11
C GLU A 194 3.43 -13.93 7.92
N ARG A 195 4.20 -15.01 8.12
CA ARG A 195 3.72 -16.39 8.07
C ARG A 195 2.57 -16.64 9.05
N LEU A 196 2.67 -16.12 10.27
CA LEU A 196 1.60 -16.21 11.27
C LEU A 196 0.33 -15.49 10.80
N THR A 197 0.48 -14.28 10.25
CA THR A 197 -0.65 -13.53 9.71
C THR A 197 -1.35 -14.29 8.58
N ASP A 198 -0.60 -14.87 7.66
CA ASP A 198 -1.13 -15.68 6.56
C ASP A 198 -1.85 -16.93 7.07
N ALA A 199 -1.30 -17.62 8.07
CA ALA A 199 -1.94 -18.78 8.70
C ALA A 199 -3.27 -18.41 9.37
N VAL A 200 -3.31 -17.30 10.13
CA VAL A 200 -4.53 -16.79 10.75
C VAL A 200 -5.58 -16.41 9.70
N LEU A 201 -5.20 -15.67 8.66
CA LEU A 201 -6.12 -15.28 7.59
C LEU A 201 -6.67 -16.51 6.85
N SER A 202 -5.83 -17.50 6.54
CA SER A 202 -6.25 -18.74 5.91
C SER A 202 -7.23 -19.52 6.78
N PHE A 203 -6.96 -19.62 8.09
CA PHE A 203 -7.85 -20.27 9.05
C PHE A 203 -9.21 -19.57 9.12
N VAL A 204 -9.23 -18.25 9.25
CA VAL A 204 -10.47 -17.45 9.35
C VAL A 204 -11.27 -17.53 8.05
N LYS A 205 -10.64 -17.37 6.88
CA LYS A 205 -11.31 -17.49 5.57
C LYS A 205 -11.84 -18.89 5.31
N GLY A 206 -11.11 -19.92 5.77
CA GLY A 206 -11.47 -21.33 5.62
C GLY A 206 -12.37 -21.89 6.72
N ILE A 207 -12.79 -21.10 7.72
CA ILE A 207 -13.47 -21.62 8.93
C ILE A 207 -14.75 -22.40 8.61
N GLY A 208 -15.49 -21.99 7.57
CA GLY A 208 -16.68 -22.71 7.12
C GLY A 208 -16.36 -24.13 6.65
N VAL A 209 -15.31 -24.28 5.84
CA VAL A 209 -14.82 -25.58 5.36
C VAL A 209 -14.28 -26.41 6.52
N ILE A 210 -13.44 -25.81 7.38
CA ILE A 210 -12.86 -26.47 8.54
C ILE A 210 -13.95 -27.05 9.45
N LYS A 211 -15.02 -26.30 9.70
CA LYS A 211 -16.17 -26.76 10.50
C LYS A 211 -16.98 -27.83 9.79
N SER A 212 -17.28 -27.66 8.48
CA SER A 212 -18.11 -28.63 7.73
C SER A 212 -17.46 -29.99 7.57
N TYR A 213 -16.12 -30.05 7.51
CA TYR A 213 -15.35 -31.29 7.40
C TYR A 213 -14.76 -31.79 8.72
N ASN A 214 -15.11 -31.14 9.86
CA ASN A 214 -14.63 -31.46 11.21
C ASN A 214 -13.09 -31.46 11.34
N LEU A 215 -12.42 -30.54 10.67
CA LEU A 215 -10.95 -30.40 10.65
C LEU A 215 -10.43 -29.45 11.75
N LEU A 216 -11.25 -29.16 12.77
CA LEU A 216 -10.89 -28.24 13.84
C LEU A 216 -9.63 -28.67 14.59
N GLY A 217 -9.44 -29.98 14.85
CA GLY A 217 -8.25 -30.51 15.51
C GLY A 217 -6.97 -30.21 14.69
N GLU A 218 -6.92 -30.74 13.46
CA GLU A 218 -5.75 -30.67 12.58
C GLU A 218 -5.38 -29.23 12.20
N LYS A 219 -6.36 -28.42 11.79
CA LYS A 219 -6.09 -27.03 11.40
C LYS A 219 -5.83 -26.11 12.59
N SER A 220 -6.34 -26.44 13.78
CA SER A 220 -5.97 -25.76 15.01
C SER A 220 -4.55 -26.08 15.46
N GLU A 221 -4.05 -27.31 15.22
CA GLU A 221 -2.66 -27.67 15.49
C GLU A 221 -1.70 -26.89 14.60
N GLU A 222 -1.98 -26.78 13.30
CA GLU A 222 -1.20 -25.98 12.36
C GLU A 222 -1.13 -24.51 12.80
N LEU A 223 -2.25 -23.92 13.22
CA LEU A 223 -2.31 -22.54 13.72
C LEU A 223 -1.53 -22.42 15.04
N THR A 224 -1.70 -23.36 15.96
CA THR A 224 -0.99 -23.39 17.25
C THR A 224 0.51 -23.50 17.05
N ASP A 225 0.97 -24.33 16.09
CA ASP A 225 2.39 -24.45 15.74
C ASP A 225 2.96 -23.12 15.22
N ASN A 226 2.23 -22.40 14.37
CA ASN A 226 2.63 -21.06 13.92
C ASN A 226 2.71 -20.06 15.08
N PHE A 227 1.79 -20.09 16.05
CA PHE A 227 1.88 -19.29 17.27
C PHE A 227 3.11 -19.64 18.10
N GLN A 228 3.40 -20.94 18.28
CA GLN A 228 4.56 -21.39 19.02
C GLN A 228 5.87 -20.99 18.32
N ARG A 229 5.96 -21.13 16.99
CA ARG A 229 7.12 -20.68 16.20
C ARG A 229 7.32 -19.17 16.35
N SER A 230 6.28 -18.37 16.22
CA SER A 230 6.34 -16.90 16.40
C SER A 230 6.82 -16.52 17.81
N ARG A 231 6.30 -17.22 18.84
CA ARG A 231 6.77 -17.06 20.23
C ARG A 231 8.26 -17.40 20.37
N ASN A 232 8.66 -18.55 19.82
CA ASN A 232 10.05 -19.04 19.95
C ASN A 232 11.03 -18.12 19.21
N THR A 233 10.68 -17.62 18.02
CA THR A 233 11.48 -16.66 17.27
C THR A 233 11.60 -15.34 18.04
N SER A 234 10.51 -14.86 18.66
CA SER A 234 10.55 -13.65 19.49
C SER A 234 11.42 -13.83 20.75
N LEU A 235 11.32 -14.98 21.40
CA LEU A 235 12.18 -15.30 22.57
C LEU A 235 13.64 -15.43 22.15
N ALA A 236 13.94 -16.07 21.01
CA ALA A 236 15.29 -16.18 20.49
C ALA A 236 15.91 -14.81 20.17
N PHE A 237 15.11 -13.88 19.62
CA PHE A 237 15.51 -12.50 19.41
C PHE A 237 15.94 -11.85 20.74
N GLU A 238 15.11 -11.89 21.77
CA GLU A 238 15.41 -11.34 23.07
C GLU A 238 16.66 -11.98 23.71
N GLN A 239 16.76 -13.31 23.65
CA GLN A 239 17.93 -14.03 24.18
C GLN A 239 19.24 -13.63 23.52
N LYS A 240 19.23 -13.38 22.19
CA LYS A 240 20.41 -12.92 21.44
C LYS A 240 20.72 -11.46 21.67
N MET A 241 19.69 -10.60 21.94
CA MET A 241 19.87 -9.16 22.18
C MET A 241 20.26 -8.82 23.62
N THR A 242 19.76 -9.58 24.60
CA THR A 242 20.01 -9.34 26.04
C THR A 242 21.50 -9.26 26.40
N PRO A 243 22.39 -10.16 25.93
CA PRO A 243 23.83 -10.05 26.25
C PRO A 243 24.47 -8.76 25.78
N TRP A 244 24.06 -8.23 24.62
CA TRP A 244 24.55 -6.95 24.07
C TRP A 244 24.10 -5.76 24.92
N THR A 245 22.83 -5.73 25.29
CA THR A 245 22.28 -4.66 26.15
C THR A 245 22.89 -4.72 27.56
N MET A 246 23.10 -5.91 28.11
CA MET A 246 23.82 -6.10 29.38
C MET A 246 25.26 -5.62 29.26
N SER A 247 26.00 -5.97 28.20
CA SER A 247 27.37 -5.51 27.99
C SER A 247 27.48 -3.99 27.94
N LEU A 248 26.52 -3.32 27.26
CA LEU A 248 26.47 -1.84 27.25
C LEU A 248 26.19 -1.26 28.65
N ASN A 249 25.23 -1.85 29.39
CA ASN A 249 24.91 -1.38 30.75
C ASN A 249 26.11 -1.57 31.71
N ILE A 250 26.80 -2.71 31.60
CA ILE A 250 28.01 -2.97 32.39
C ILE A 250 29.13 -1.97 32.02
N LEU A 251 29.34 -1.73 30.71
CA LEU A 251 30.34 -0.78 30.24
C LEU A 251 30.05 0.63 30.76
N TYR A 252 28.82 1.09 30.73
CA TYR A 252 28.40 2.37 31.27
C TYR A 252 28.56 2.42 32.79
N GLY A 253 28.20 1.36 33.51
CA GLY A 253 28.38 1.25 34.96
C GLY A 253 29.86 1.34 35.36
N ILE A 254 30.74 0.62 34.64
CA ILE A 254 32.20 0.69 34.86
C ILE A 254 32.71 2.11 34.54
N GLY A 255 32.22 2.73 33.46
CA GLY A 255 32.58 4.11 33.09
C GLY A 255 32.20 5.11 34.19
N ILE A 256 30.98 5.02 34.72
CA ILE A 256 30.51 5.87 35.83
C ILE A 256 31.39 5.66 37.06
N ALA A 257 31.64 4.40 37.45
CA ALA A 257 32.48 4.09 38.61
C ALA A 257 33.93 4.59 38.45
N ALA A 258 34.52 4.44 37.25
CA ALA A 258 35.86 4.89 36.96
C ALA A 258 35.97 6.43 36.99
N ILE A 259 35.00 7.14 36.40
CA ILE A 259 34.97 8.61 36.40
C ILE A 259 34.81 9.12 37.84
N PHE A 260 33.88 8.52 38.62
CA PHE A 260 33.66 8.91 40.00
C PHE A 260 34.89 8.60 40.89
N GLY A 261 35.42 7.38 40.80
CA GLY A 261 36.60 6.98 41.57
C GLY A 261 37.84 7.86 41.28
N LEU A 262 38.06 8.14 39.97
CA LEU A 262 39.19 9.04 39.58
C LEU A 262 38.95 10.47 40.09
N SER A 263 37.72 10.97 40.09
CA SER A 263 37.43 12.32 40.60
C SER A 263 37.75 12.48 42.07
N ILE A 264 37.50 11.44 42.90
CA ILE A 264 37.88 11.41 44.32
C ILE A 264 39.40 11.38 44.48
N VAL A 265 40.13 10.55 43.71
CA VAL A 265 41.59 10.49 43.77
C VAL A 265 42.24 11.82 43.36
N LEU A 266 41.69 12.50 42.36
CA LEU A 266 42.15 13.82 41.91
C LEU A 266 41.92 14.89 42.98
N GLU A 267 40.81 14.83 43.70
CA GLU A 267 40.52 15.73 44.82
C GLU A 267 41.52 15.51 45.96
N GLN A 268 41.74 14.27 46.40
CA GLN A 268 42.71 13.94 47.43
C GLN A 268 44.14 14.39 47.09
N ARG A 269 44.47 14.45 45.82
CA ARG A 269 45.77 14.99 45.33
C ARG A 269 45.79 16.51 45.17
N GLY A 270 44.69 17.19 45.49
CA GLY A 270 44.56 18.64 45.32
C GLY A 270 44.50 19.09 43.86
N ALA A 271 44.34 18.16 42.92
CA ALA A 271 44.28 18.45 41.48
C ALA A 271 42.85 18.80 41.00
N LEU A 272 41.84 18.54 41.82
CA LEU A 272 40.42 18.83 41.50
C LEU A 272 39.74 19.42 42.76
N PRO A 273 39.14 20.62 42.68
CA PRO A 273 38.37 21.17 43.81
C PRO A 273 37.16 20.31 44.19
N LEU A 274 36.79 20.26 45.46
CA LEU A 274 35.62 19.51 45.98
C LEU A 274 34.36 19.87 45.21
N ALA A 275 34.15 21.14 44.87
CA ALA A 275 33.00 21.59 44.09
C ALA A 275 32.89 20.87 42.73
N TYR A 276 34.03 20.57 42.11
CA TYR A 276 34.07 19.84 40.82
C TYR A 276 33.74 18.35 41.00
N VAL A 277 34.16 17.72 42.12
CA VAL A 277 33.74 16.34 42.45
C VAL A 277 32.24 16.26 42.62
N LEU A 278 31.63 17.21 43.33
CA LEU A 278 30.18 17.33 43.45
C LEU A 278 29.50 17.54 42.08
N GLY A 279 30.14 18.34 41.20
CA GLY A 279 29.70 18.50 39.83
C GLY A 279 29.73 17.17 39.04
N VAL A 280 30.84 16.43 39.13
CA VAL A 280 30.95 15.10 38.50
C VAL A 280 29.83 14.17 38.99
N LEU A 281 29.53 14.18 40.29
CA LEU A 281 28.45 13.36 40.85
C LEU A 281 27.08 13.68 40.22
N LEU A 282 26.80 14.95 39.95
CA LEU A 282 25.54 15.37 39.30
C LEU A 282 25.46 14.93 37.84
N PHE A 283 26.57 15.03 37.10
CA PHE A 283 26.58 14.81 35.65
C PHE A 283 26.83 13.35 35.25
N VAL A 284 27.57 12.57 36.06
CA VAL A 284 28.02 11.23 35.66
C VAL A 284 26.89 10.27 35.41
N PHE A 285 25.80 10.36 36.18
CA PHE A 285 24.64 9.49 36.00
C PHE A 285 23.81 9.83 34.75
N ASP A 286 23.83 11.10 34.32
CA ASP A 286 23.14 11.53 33.09
C ASP A 286 24.03 11.43 31.84
N LEU A 287 25.36 11.23 32.02
CA LEU A 287 26.37 11.26 30.95
C LEU A 287 26.06 10.26 29.81
N PHE A 288 25.71 9.05 30.16
CA PHE A 288 25.47 7.98 29.17
C PHE A 288 23.97 7.74 28.87
N GLY A 289 23.05 8.45 29.53
CA GLY A 289 21.60 8.34 29.33
C GLY A 289 21.18 8.59 27.88
N PRO A 290 21.58 9.74 27.29
CA PRO A 290 21.26 10.03 25.88
C PRO A 290 21.85 9.02 24.89
N LEU A 291 23.08 8.52 25.12
CA LEU A 291 23.67 7.47 24.29
C LEU A 291 22.86 6.17 24.35
N LYS A 292 22.42 5.77 25.54
CA LYS A 292 21.58 4.60 25.73
C LYS A 292 20.24 4.75 25.00
N ALA A 293 19.62 5.92 25.09
CA ALA A 293 18.36 6.24 24.38
C ALA A 293 18.57 6.24 22.86
N LEU A 294 19.68 6.78 22.37
CA LEU A 294 20.03 6.78 20.95
C LEU A 294 20.07 5.37 20.35
N TYR A 295 20.64 4.41 21.08
CA TYR A 295 20.69 3.01 20.63
C TYR A 295 19.31 2.34 20.67
N GLY A 296 18.47 2.72 21.61
CA GLY A 296 17.08 2.27 21.65
C GLY A 296 16.27 2.69 20.42
N GLU A 297 16.51 3.90 19.91
CA GLU A 297 15.85 4.40 18.70
C GLU A 297 16.41 3.78 17.40
N ALA A 298 17.63 3.22 17.42
CA ALA A 298 18.25 2.65 16.21
C ALA A 298 17.43 1.51 15.57
N SER A 299 16.71 0.73 16.35
CA SER A 299 15.83 -0.33 15.84
C SER A 299 14.63 0.23 15.06
N ARG A 300 14.10 1.38 15.48
CA ARG A 300 13.01 2.07 14.78
C ARG A 300 13.42 2.55 13.39
N LEU A 301 14.69 2.96 13.21
CA LEU A 301 15.21 3.34 11.89
C LEU A 301 15.15 2.19 10.88
N THR A 302 15.29 0.96 11.31
CA THR A 302 15.22 -0.21 10.43
C THR A 302 13.79 -0.40 9.93
N VAL A 303 12.80 -0.32 10.82
CA VAL A 303 11.38 -0.40 10.45
C VAL A 303 10.99 0.76 9.52
N MET A 304 11.49 1.96 9.82
CA MET A 304 11.26 3.14 8.97
C MET A 304 11.82 2.96 7.56
N ASN A 305 13.05 2.41 7.42
CA ASN A 305 13.62 2.14 6.10
C ASN A 305 12.78 1.13 5.32
N ALA A 306 12.37 0.03 5.96
CA ALA A 306 11.54 -0.98 5.33
C ALA A 306 10.17 -0.41 4.89
N ALA A 307 9.55 0.44 5.71
CA ALA A 307 8.30 1.11 5.36
C ALA A 307 8.48 2.07 4.16
N LEU A 308 9.56 2.87 4.15
CA LEU A 308 9.89 3.74 3.02
C LEU A 308 10.18 2.95 1.75
N ASP A 309 10.90 1.82 1.85
CA ASP A 309 11.17 0.96 0.69
C ASP A 309 9.87 0.42 0.08
N ARG A 310 8.89 0.03 0.91
CA ARG A 310 7.57 -0.41 0.42
C ARG A 310 6.77 0.71 -0.23
N ILE A 311 6.77 1.92 0.35
CA ILE A 311 6.12 3.10 -0.23
C ILE A 311 6.74 3.43 -1.59
N GLU A 312 8.07 3.50 -1.66
CA GLU A 312 8.79 3.79 -2.90
C GLU A 312 8.60 2.69 -3.95
N ALA A 313 8.53 1.42 -3.55
CA ALA A 313 8.26 0.31 -4.46
C ALA A 313 6.91 0.47 -5.17
N VAL A 314 5.87 0.90 -4.45
CA VAL A 314 4.55 1.16 -5.07
C VAL A 314 4.58 2.41 -5.94
N LEU A 315 5.24 3.50 -5.52
CA LEU A 315 5.33 4.75 -6.29
C LEU A 315 6.21 4.64 -7.55
N ASN A 316 7.16 3.69 -7.58
CA ASN A 316 8.04 3.47 -8.72
C ASN A 316 7.50 2.42 -9.71
N GLU A 317 6.34 1.83 -9.44
CA GLU A 317 5.72 0.90 -10.38
C GLU A 317 5.40 1.61 -11.70
N PRO A 318 5.69 1.02 -12.86
CA PRO A 318 5.47 1.68 -14.15
C PRO A 318 3.98 1.99 -14.38
N GLU A 319 3.67 3.25 -14.67
CA GLU A 319 2.32 3.66 -15.09
C GLU A 319 2.03 3.14 -16.50
N LEU A 320 0.74 2.90 -16.80
CA LEU A 320 0.30 2.64 -18.17
C LEU A 320 0.55 3.92 -19.00
N PRO A 321 1.33 3.85 -20.08
CA PRO A 321 1.65 5.04 -20.87
C PRO A 321 0.39 5.67 -21.46
N ASP A 322 0.04 6.90 -21.07
CA ASP A 322 -1.04 7.70 -21.66
C ASP A 322 -0.45 8.90 -22.41
N THR A 323 0.31 8.61 -23.45
CA THR A 323 1.00 9.61 -24.27
C THR A 323 0.28 9.91 -25.58
N GLY A 324 -0.88 9.26 -25.82
CA GLY A 324 -1.70 9.43 -27.01
C GLY A 324 -2.18 10.87 -27.19
N LYS A 325 -2.12 11.38 -28.43
CA LYS A 325 -2.57 12.73 -28.79
C LYS A 325 -3.49 12.74 -30.01
N GLN A 326 -3.76 11.57 -30.57
CA GLN A 326 -4.61 11.43 -31.75
C GLN A 326 -6.07 11.18 -31.30
N HIS A 327 -7.00 11.77 -32.01
CA HIS A 327 -8.42 11.60 -31.72
C HIS A 327 -9.01 10.48 -32.59
N LEU A 328 -9.89 9.67 -32.01
CA LEU A 328 -10.59 8.63 -32.73
C LEU A 328 -11.57 9.24 -33.75
N PRO A 329 -11.58 8.76 -34.99
CA PRO A 329 -12.61 9.13 -35.95
C PRO A 329 -14.00 8.76 -35.40
N ALA A 330 -15.00 9.61 -35.62
CA ALA A 330 -16.38 9.34 -35.18
C ALA A 330 -16.96 8.05 -35.77
N GLN A 331 -16.50 7.68 -37.00
CA GLN A 331 -16.86 6.44 -37.69
C GLN A 331 -15.68 5.86 -38.42
N ALA A 332 -15.65 4.55 -38.60
CA ALA A 332 -14.70 3.88 -39.49
C ALA A 332 -14.94 4.31 -40.96
N GLN A 333 -13.87 4.36 -41.77
CA GLN A 333 -13.99 4.61 -43.20
C GLN A 333 -14.73 3.44 -43.90
N PRO A 334 -15.42 3.68 -45.03
CA PRO A 334 -16.09 2.61 -45.76
C PRO A 334 -15.14 1.46 -46.10
N GLY A 335 -15.50 0.25 -45.68
CA GLY A 335 -14.68 -0.96 -45.87
C GLY A 335 -13.64 -1.22 -44.78
N GLN A 336 -13.45 -0.30 -43.83
CA GLN A 336 -12.55 -0.46 -42.72
C GLN A 336 -13.26 -1.15 -41.54
N PRO A 337 -12.61 -2.09 -40.82
CA PRO A 337 -13.20 -2.70 -39.61
C PRO A 337 -13.30 -1.68 -38.48
N GLU A 338 -14.27 -1.86 -37.60
CA GLU A 338 -14.42 -1.06 -36.36
C GLU A 338 -13.26 -1.34 -35.40
N VAL A 339 -12.92 -2.63 -35.24
CA VAL A 339 -11.80 -3.09 -34.40
C VAL A 339 -10.93 -4.07 -35.19
N GLN A 340 -9.61 -3.97 -35.04
CA GLN A 340 -8.66 -4.89 -35.68
C GLN A 340 -7.52 -5.23 -34.72
N PHE A 341 -7.24 -6.51 -34.56
CA PHE A 341 -6.06 -7.04 -33.90
C PHE A 341 -5.07 -7.46 -34.98
N ASN A 342 -3.82 -6.98 -34.88
CA ASN A 342 -2.77 -7.25 -35.85
C ASN A 342 -1.57 -7.87 -35.16
N ASP A 343 -1.38 -9.16 -35.34
CA ASP A 343 -0.23 -9.93 -34.85
C ASP A 343 0.07 -9.71 -33.36
N VAL A 344 -0.98 -9.74 -32.54
CA VAL A 344 -0.92 -9.40 -31.12
C VAL A 344 -0.29 -10.54 -30.33
N VAL A 345 0.79 -10.23 -29.62
CA VAL A 345 1.42 -11.09 -28.61
C VAL A 345 1.31 -10.41 -27.25
N PHE A 346 0.95 -11.19 -26.23
CA PHE A 346 0.81 -10.67 -24.87
C PHE A 346 1.28 -11.67 -23.83
N ALA A 347 1.91 -11.15 -22.76
CA ALA A 347 2.34 -11.91 -21.59
C ALA A 347 1.90 -11.21 -20.29
N TYR A 348 1.46 -11.99 -19.32
CA TYR A 348 1.36 -11.54 -17.92
C TYR A 348 2.73 -11.79 -17.27
N GLN A 349 3.44 -10.73 -16.95
CA GLN A 349 4.84 -10.82 -16.51
C GLN A 349 5.68 -11.59 -17.57
N ASP A 350 6.28 -12.72 -17.20
CA ASP A 350 7.10 -13.55 -18.07
C ASP A 350 6.33 -14.67 -18.81
N LYS A 351 5.05 -14.89 -18.47
CA LYS A 351 4.24 -15.97 -19.06
C LYS A 351 3.45 -15.44 -20.25
N GLU A 352 3.85 -15.83 -21.47
CA GLU A 352 3.07 -15.55 -22.67
C GLU A 352 1.72 -16.29 -22.64
N VAL A 353 0.66 -15.55 -22.99
CA VAL A 353 -0.73 -16.02 -22.96
C VAL A 353 -1.39 -15.91 -24.32
N LEU A 354 -1.01 -14.91 -25.15
CA LEU A 354 -1.49 -14.75 -26.52
C LEU A 354 -0.33 -14.77 -27.48
N HIS A 355 -0.50 -15.53 -28.57
CA HIS A 355 0.50 -15.79 -29.57
C HIS A 355 -0.05 -15.43 -30.96
N HIS A 356 0.39 -14.29 -31.52
CA HIS A 356 0.09 -13.87 -32.90
C HIS A 356 -1.41 -13.80 -33.24
N ILE A 357 -2.22 -13.21 -32.35
CA ILE A 357 -3.66 -13.04 -32.53
C ILE A 357 -3.93 -11.97 -33.60
N SER A 358 -4.63 -12.35 -34.67
CA SER A 358 -5.05 -11.45 -35.74
C SER A 358 -6.50 -11.72 -36.13
N PHE A 359 -7.37 -10.71 -36.01
CA PHE A 359 -8.77 -10.75 -36.45
C PHE A 359 -9.31 -9.33 -36.60
N ALA A 360 -10.47 -9.22 -37.23
CA ALA A 360 -11.17 -7.95 -37.40
C ALA A 360 -12.64 -8.07 -37.05
N MET A 361 -13.23 -7.03 -36.45
CA MET A 361 -14.65 -6.90 -36.13
C MET A 361 -15.26 -5.82 -37.03
N LYS A 362 -16.36 -6.14 -37.67
CA LYS A 362 -17.12 -5.16 -38.46
C LYS A 362 -17.97 -4.29 -37.53
N LYS A 363 -18.29 -3.08 -37.99
CA LYS A 363 -19.23 -2.22 -37.28
C LYS A 363 -20.58 -2.91 -37.16
N ASP A 364 -21.26 -2.73 -36.03
CA ASP A 364 -22.60 -3.26 -35.73
C ASP A 364 -22.70 -4.80 -35.89
N SER A 365 -21.59 -5.52 -35.62
CA SER A 365 -21.51 -6.98 -35.68
C SER A 365 -21.13 -7.59 -34.34
N MET A 366 -21.49 -8.86 -34.17
CA MET A 366 -21.16 -9.65 -32.99
C MET A 366 -20.03 -10.66 -33.28
N THR A 367 -18.91 -10.51 -32.56
CA THR A 367 -17.81 -11.49 -32.56
C THR A 367 -17.82 -12.28 -31.25
N ALA A 368 -17.94 -13.60 -31.33
CA ALA A 368 -17.93 -14.50 -30.17
C ALA A 368 -16.57 -15.16 -29.98
N LEU A 369 -16.01 -15.09 -28.77
CA LEU A 369 -14.82 -15.83 -28.35
C LEU A 369 -15.23 -17.12 -27.66
N VAL A 370 -14.79 -18.26 -28.18
CA VAL A 370 -15.09 -19.61 -27.69
C VAL A 370 -13.79 -20.36 -27.43
N GLY A 371 -13.77 -21.28 -26.51
CA GLY A 371 -12.60 -22.14 -26.24
C GLY A 371 -12.53 -22.58 -24.77
N PRO A 372 -11.57 -23.44 -24.43
CA PRO A 372 -11.40 -23.95 -23.07
C PRO A 372 -11.08 -22.84 -22.07
N SER A 373 -11.24 -23.12 -20.78
CA SER A 373 -10.86 -22.18 -19.73
C SER A 373 -9.34 -21.96 -19.77
N GLY A 374 -8.91 -20.70 -19.60
CA GLY A 374 -7.48 -20.33 -19.64
C GLY A 374 -6.89 -20.19 -21.05
N SER A 375 -7.69 -20.30 -22.15
CA SER A 375 -7.17 -20.17 -23.52
C SER A 375 -6.82 -18.73 -23.94
N GLY A 376 -7.12 -17.69 -23.15
CA GLY A 376 -6.78 -16.30 -23.46
C GLY A 376 -7.95 -15.40 -23.85
N LYS A 377 -9.21 -15.87 -23.81
CA LYS A 377 -10.42 -15.11 -24.20
C LYS A 377 -10.60 -13.80 -23.40
N SER A 378 -10.57 -13.86 -22.07
CA SER A 378 -10.69 -12.66 -21.23
C SER A 378 -9.49 -11.74 -21.39
N THR A 379 -8.31 -12.28 -21.75
CA THR A 379 -7.13 -11.48 -22.08
C THR A 379 -7.35 -10.64 -23.33
N ILE A 380 -7.94 -11.20 -24.40
CA ILE A 380 -8.29 -10.45 -25.63
C ILE A 380 -9.25 -9.30 -25.29
N ALA A 381 -10.30 -9.58 -24.50
CA ALA A 381 -11.28 -8.58 -24.04
C ALA A 381 -10.63 -7.45 -23.24
N ASN A 382 -9.74 -7.79 -22.32
CA ASN A 382 -9.02 -6.84 -21.49
C ASN A 382 -8.04 -5.98 -22.30
N LEU A 383 -7.38 -6.55 -23.30
CA LEU A 383 -6.49 -5.81 -24.20
C LEU A 383 -7.25 -4.83 -25.09
N LEU A 384 -8.45 -5.21 -25.57
CA LEU A 384 -9.32 -4.28 -26.30
C LEU A 384 -9.70 -3.07 -25.44
N ALA A 385 -10.00 -3.29 -24.16
CA ALA A 385 -10.26 -2.25 -23.18
C ALA A 385 -8.98 -1.52 -22.71
N ARG A 386 -7.81 -1.85 -23.27
CA ARG A 386 -6.50 -1.29 -22.90
C ARG A 386 -6.26 -1.28 -21.38
N LEU A 387 -6.69 -2.32 -20.67
CA LEU A 387 -6.34 -2.55 -19.27
C LEU A 387 -4.87 -2.97 -19.10
N TRP A 388 -4.23 -3.38 -20.21
CA TRP A 388 -2.81 -3.64 -20.43
C TRP A 388 -2.42 -3.24 -21.86
N ASP A 389 -1.17 -2.91 -22.07
CA ASP A 389 -0.62 -2.77 -23.41
C ASP A 389 -0.08 -4.11 -23.93
N VAL A 390 -0.09 -4.29 -25.26
CA VAL A 390 0.41 -5.50 -25.92
C VAL A 390 1.96 -5.55 -25.88
N LYS A 391 2.53 -6.76 -25.84
CA LYS A 391 3.99 -6.96 -25.93
C LYS A 391 4.51 -6.68 -27.34
N SER A 392 3.80 -7.14 -28.35
CA SER A 392 4.05 -6.83 -29.76
C SER A 392 2.75 -6.85 -30.55
N GLY A 393 2.76 -6.32 -31.77
CA GLY A 393 1.58 -6.14 -32.59
C GLY A 393 0.83 -4.84 -32.25
N SER A 394 -0.41 -4.73 -32.70
CA SER A 394 -1.24 -3.55 -32.49
C SER A 394 -2.73 -3.88 -32.41
N ILE A 395 -3.47 -3.08 -31.66
CA ILE A 395 -4.94 -3.08 -31.61
C ILE A 395 -5.40 -1.74 -32.19
N ILE A 396 -6.25 -1.80 -33.19
CA ILE A 396 -6.67 -0.63 -33.97
C ILE A 396 -8.19 -0.49 -33.82
N ILE A 397 -8.66 0.70 -33.52
CA ILE A 397 -10.07 1.09 -33.56
C ILE A 397 -10.23 2.17 -34.62
N ARG A 398 -11.12 1.95 -35.60
CA ARG A 398 -11.39 2.89 -36.73
C ARG A 398 -10.13 3.39 -37.39
N GLY A 399 -9.13 2.50 -37.61
CA GLY A 399 -7.86 2.83 -38.27
C GLY A 399 -6.81 3.45 -37.35
N MET A 400 -7.07 3.64 -36.08
CA MET A 400 -6.15 4.26 -35.14
C MET A 400 -5.67 3.24 -34.09
N ASP A 401 -4.35 3.15 -33.86
CA ASP A 401 -3.80 2.34 -32.78
C ASP A 401 -4.23 2.93 -31.43
N ILE A 402 -4.81 2.08 -30.56
CA ILE A 402 -5.34 2.50 -29.25
C ILE A 402 -4.29 3.13 -28.35
N ARG A 403 -2.99 2.86 -28.57
CA ARG A 403 -1.89 3.45 -27.81
C ARG A 403 -1.65 4.92 -28.15
N ASN A 404 -2.09 5.36 -29.34
CA ASN A 404 -1.93 6.73 -29.81
C ASN A 404 -3.12 7.64 -29.42
N VAL A 405 -4.16 7.07 -28.80
CA VAL A 405 -5.37 7.76 -28.37
C VAL A 405 -5.29 8.01 -26.86
N PRO A 406 -5.73 9.19 -26.36
CA PRO A 406 -5.88 9.42 -24.92
C PRO A 406 -6.77 8.35 -24.28
N LEU A 407 -6.35 7.80 -23.13
CA LEU A 407 -7.05 6.71 -22.48
C LEU A 407 -8.50 7.08 -22.12
N ALA A 408 -8.74 8.31 -21.69
CA ALA A 408 -10.08 8.81 -21.38
C ALA A 408 -11.02 8.73 -22.61
N GLU A 409 -10.56 9.19 -23.78
CA GLU A 409 -11.33 9.13 -25.02
C GLU A 409 -11.58 7.69 -25.48
N LEU A 410 -10.57 6.82 -25.36
CA LEU A 410 -10.74 5.40 -25.65
C LEU A 410 -11.79 4.75 -24.74
N MET A 411 -11.75 5.07 -23.43
CA MET A 411 -12.71 4.54 -22.47
C MET A 411 -14.15 5.00 -22.74
N GLU A 412 -14.37 6.17 -23.32
CA GLU A 412 -15.71 6.61 -23.75
C GLU A 412 -16.28 5.72 -24.85
N GLN A 413 -15.44 5.13 -25.70
CA GLN A 413 -15.87 4.27 -26.81
C GLN A 413 -16.19 2.83 -26.42
N ILE A 414 -15.84 2.39 -25.21
CA ILE A 414 -15.93 1.00 -24.78
C ILE A 414 -16.75 0.89 -23.51
N SER A 415 -17.75 0.00 -23.50
CA SER A 415 -18.42 -0.45 -22.27
C SER A 415 -18.11 -1.92 -22.02
N MET A 416 -17.91 -2.30 -20.76
CA MET A 416 -17.59 -3.68 -20.39
C MET A 416 -18.51 -4.17 -19.29
N VAL A 417 -19.15 -5.31 -19.51
CA VAL A 417 -19.89 -6.08 -18.50
C VAL A 417 -18.97 -7.21 -18.04
N PHE A 418 -18.48 -7.09 -16.81
CA PHE A 418 -17.55 -8.06 -16.23
C PHE A 418 -18.27 -9.33 -15.76
N GLN A 419 -17.56 -10.44 -15.76
CA GLN A 419 -18.04 -11.72 -15.20
C GLN A 419 -18.40 -11.60 -13.71
N ARG A 420 -17.55 -10.90 -12.92
CA ARG A 420 -17.81 -10.58 -11.52
C ARG A 420 -18.19 -9.12 -11.39
N VAL A 421 -19.48 -8.89 -11.16
CA VAL A 421 -19.99 -7.52 -10.98
C VAL A 421 -19.58 -7.01 -9.60
N TYR A 422 -18.97 -5.83 -9.58
CA TYR A 422 -18.71 -5.08 -8.37
C TYR A 422 -19.63 -3.87 -8.27
N LEU A 423 -20.30 -3.73 -7.12
CA LEU A 423 -21.08 -2.55 -6.77
C LEU A 423 -20.38 -1.84 -5.61
N PHE A 424 -20.27 -0.52 -5.72
CA PHE A 424 -19.73 0.28 -4.64
C PHE A 424 -20.72 0.38 -3.48
N GLN A 425 -20.20 0.53 -2.27
CA GLN A 425 -21.01 0.80 -1.08
C GLN A 425 -21.59 2.22 -1.18
N ASP A 426 -22.69 2.34 -1.91
CA ASP A 426 -23.39 3.58 -2.25
C ASP A 426 -24.83 3.25 -2.64
N THR A 427 -25.63 4.26 -2.96
CA THR A 427 -27.00 4.06 -3.46
C THR A 427 -27.01 3.31 -4.79
N ILE A 428 -28.11 2.63 -5.10
CA ILE A 428 -28.31 2.00 -6.42
C ILE A 428 -28.29 3.07 -7.52
N TYR A 429 -28.86 4.25 -7.26
CA TYR A 429 -28.80 5.40 -8.16
C TYR A 429 -27.36 5.75 -8.53
N ASN A 430 -26.51 6.00 -7.55
CA ASN A 430 -25.10 6.34 -7.75
C ASN A 430 -24.34 5.21 -8.45
N ASN A 431 -24.65 3.97 -8.13
CA ASN A 431 -24.06 2.80 -8.80
C ASN A 431 -24.41 2.73 -10.29
N ILE A 432 -25.60 3.15 -10.72
CA ILE A 432 -25.97 3.21 -12.15
C ILE A 432 -25.36 4.44 -12.81
N SER A 433 -25.41 5.62 -12.16
CA SER A 433 -24.91 6.89 -12.72
C SER A 433 -23.41 6.92 -12.95
N ILE A 434 -22.63 5.94 -12.43
CA ILE A 434 -21.22 5.75 -12.80
C ILE A 434 -21.05 5.67 -14.33
N GLY A 435 -22.01 5.11 -15.06
CA GLY A 435 -21.98 5.04 -16.52
C GLY A 435 -21.93 6.41 -17.20
N LYS A 436 -22.61 7.42 -16.63
CA LYS A 436 -22.66 8.81 -17.09
C LYS A 436 -22.91 9.69 -15.88
N PRO A 437 -21.84 10.30 -15.27
CA PRO A 437 -21.98 11.07 -14.01
C PRO A 437 -22.94 12.25 -14.07
N ASP A 438 -23.09 12.89 -15.25
CA ASP A 438 -23.97 14.04 -15.47
C ASP A 438 -25.37 13.63 -15.98
N ALA A 439 -25.75 12.34 -15.85
CA ALA A 439 -27.05 11.85 -16.29
C ALA A 439 -28.19 12.43 -15.45
N THR A 440 -29.30 12.79 -16.11
CA THR A 440 -30.51 13.18 -15.40
C THR A 440 -31.18 11.97 -14.73
N GLU A 441 -32.06 12.22 -13.79
CA GLU A 441 -32.80 11.16 -13.10
C GLU A 441 -33.64 10.32 -14.08
N GLU A 442 -34.23 10.98 -15.08
CA GLU A 442 -34.99 10.33 -16.14
C GLU A 442 -34.12 9.41 -17.00
N GLU A 443 -32.89 9.81 -17.31
CA GLU A 443 -31.93 8.97 -18.06
C GLU A 443 -31.56 7.71 -17.26
N VAL A 444 -31.30 7.86 -15.96
CA VAL A 444 -30.98 6.74 -15.04
C VAL A 444 -32.16 5.76 -14.97
N TYR A 445 -33.40 6.28 -14.80
CA TYR A 445 -34.58 5.45 -14.74
C TYR A 445 -34.88 4.75 -16.08
N ALA A 446 -34.68 5.45 -17.20
CA ALA A 446 -34.82 4.86 -18.53
C ALA A 446 -33.80 3.72 -18.75
N ALA A 447 -32.53 3.91 -18.35
CA ALA A 447 -31.53 2.85 -18.41
C ALA A 447 -31.89 1.65 -17.52
N ALA A 448 -32.39 1.89 -16.31
CA ALA A 448 -32.84 0.85 -15.39
C ALA A 448 -34.02 0.05 -15.95
N LYS A 449 -34.98 0.70 -16.62
CA LYS A 449 -36.13 0.02 -17.30
C LYS A 449 -35.63 -0.87 -18.45
N LYS A 450 -34.73 -0.36 -19.30
CA LYS A 450 -34.11 -1.14 -20.38
C LYS A 450 -33.33 -2.35 -19.85
N ALA A 451 -32.62 -2.17 -18.72
CA ALA A 451 -31.87 -3.23 -18.06
C ALA A 451 -32.73 -4.18 -17.21
N ARG A 452 -34.07 -4.04 -17.23
CA ARG A 452 -34.99 -4.86 -16.43
C ARG A 452 -34.69 -4.85 -14.92
N CYS A 453 -34.15 -3.74 -14.41
CA CYS A 453 -33.87 -3.60 -12.99
C CYS A 453 -34.75 -2.58 -12.27
N TYR A 454 -35.53 -1.78 -12.98
CA TYR A 454 -36.40 -0.74 -12.41
C TYR A 454 -37.41 -1.29 -11.40
N ASP A 455 -38.11 -2.36 -11.74
CA ASP A 455 -39.23 -2.88 -10.94
C ASP A 455 -38.74 -3.46 -9.62
N PHE A 456 -37.65 -4.25 -9.62
CA PHE A 456 -37.09 -4.76 -8.37
C PHE A 456 -36.50 -3.66 -7.50
N ILE A 457 -35.88 -2.63 -8.11
CA ILE A 457 -35.35 -1.48 -7.36
C ILE A 457 -36.49 -0.73 -6.66
N MET A 458 -37.60 -0.47 -7.36
CA MET A 458 -38.76 0.21 -6.79
C MET A 458 -39.50 -0.61 -5.73
N ALA A 459 -39.30 -1.92 -5.71
CA ALA A 459 -39.83 -2.81 -4.66
C ALA A 459 -39.00 -2.76 -3.36
N LEU A 460 -37.80 -2.18 -3.38
CA LEU A 460 -36.99 -1.98 -2.20
C LEU A 460 -37.53 -0.80 -1.34
N PRO A 461 -37.35 -0.82 -0.03
CA PRO A 461 -37.91 0.21 0.88
C PRO A 461 -37.55 1.65 0.47
N ASP A 462 -36.32 1.89 0.04
CA ASP A 462 -35.80 3.22 -0.33
C ASP A 462 -35.64 3.37 -1.85
N GLY A 463 -36.15 2.41 -2.66
CA GLY A 463 -36.05 2.45 -4.12
C GLY A 463 -34.61 2.63 -4.61
N PHE A 464 -34.38 3.59 -5.49
CA PHE A 464 -33.06 3.93 -6.02
C PHE A 464 -32.10 4.49 -4.98
N GLN A 465 -32.60 5.00 -3.84
CA GLN A 465 -31.77 5.51 -2.74
C GLN A 465 -31.31 4.40 -1.78
N THR A 466 -31.72 3.15 -2.02
CA THR A 466 -31.27 2.00 -1.25
C THR A 466 -29.74 1.88 -1.35
N VAL A 467 -29.06 1.93 -0.19
CA VAL A 467 -27.62 1.75 -0.10
C VAL A 467 -27.29 0.26 -0.15
N VAL A 468 -26.49 -0.14 -1.12
CA VAL A 468 -26.01 -1.53 -1.24
C VAL A 468 -24.72 -1.69 -0.44
N GLY A 469 -24.55 -2.84 0.24
CA GLY A 469 -23.33 -3.16 0.94
C GLY A 469 -22.13 -3.34 -0.02
N GLU A 470 -20.92 -3.45 0.55
CA GLU A 470 -19.69 -3.65 -0.20
C GLU A 470 -19.82 -4.86 -1.17
N GLY A 471 -19.44 -4.65 -2.42
CA GLY A 471 -19.60 -5.65 -3.47
C GLY A 471 -21.05 -6.03 -3.76
N GLY A 472 -22.04 -5.25 -3.29
CA GLY A 472 -23.47 -5.54 -3.46
C GLY A 472 -23.98 -6.69 -2.59
N ALA A 473 -23.43 -6.87 -1.39
CA ALA A 473 -23.69 -8.02 -0.51
C ALA A 473 -25.18 -8.31 -0.25
N THR A 474 -26.05 -7.30 -0.37
CA THR A 474 -27.50 -7.40 -0.13
C THR A 474 -28.32 -7.81 -1.36
N LEU A 475 -27.70 -7.88 -2.54
CA LEU A 475 -28.38 -8.18 -3.81
C LEU A 475 -27.99 -9.57 -4.33
N SER A 476 -28.93 -10.22 -5.04
CA SER A 476 -28.67 -11.46 -5.77
C SER A 476 -27.69 -11.25 -6.93
N GLY A 477 -27.08 -12.32 -7.42
CA GLY A 477 -26.17 -12.26 -8.58
C GLY A 477 -26.84 -11.65 -9.82
N GLY A 478 -28.09 -12.01 -10.09
CA GLY A 478 -28.85 -11.50 -11.23
C GLY A 478 -29.22 -10.01 -11.12
N GLU A 479 -29.54 -9.53 -9.92
CA GLU A 479 -29.79 -8.11 -9.65
C GLU A 479 -28.54 -7.27 -9.87
N LYS A 480 -27.38 -7.70 -9.33
CA LYS A 480 -26.08 -7.04 -9.57
C LYS A 480 -25.78 -6.96 -11.07
N GLN A 481 -26.00 -8.05 -11.80
CA GLN A 481 -25.74 -8.11 -13.23
C GLN A 481 -26.60 -7.10 -14.01
N ARG A 482 -27.89 -7.01 -13.70
CA ARG A 482 -28.80 -6.04 -14.34
C ARG A 482 -28.41 -4.59 -14.02
N ILE A 483 -27.97 -4.29 -12.82
CA ILE A 483 -27.41 -2.97 -12.48
C ILE A 483 -26.15 -2.68 -13.30
N SER A 484 -25.26 -3.65 -13.49
CA SER A 484 -24.07 -3.49 -14.35
C SER A 484 -24.44 -3.26 -15.81
N ILE A 485 -25.47 -3.94 -16.31
CA ILE A 485 -26.00 -3.72 -17.67
C ILE A 485 -26.62 -2.31 -17.78
N ALA A 486 -27.34 -1.84 -16.74
CA ALA A 486 -27.88 -0.48 -16.71
C ALA A 486 -26.77 0.59 -16.80
N ARG A 487 -25.62 0.39 -16.13
CA ARG A 487 -24.42 1.24 -16.29
C ARG A 487 -23.96 1.34 -17.75
N CYS A 488 -23.90 0.19 -18.43
CA CYS A 488 -23.46 0.13 -19.83
C CYS A 488 -24.49 0.76 -20.78
N ILE A 489 -25.79 0.57 -20.54
CA ILE A 489 -26.87 1.20 -21.31
C ILE A 489 -26.83 2.73 -21.13
N LEU A 490 -26.63 3.22 -19.91
CA LEU A 490 -26.56 4.64 -19.61
C LEU A 490 -25.33 5.31 -20.26
N LYS A 491 -24.20 4.60 -20.31
CA LYS A 491 -22.98 5.06 -20.97
C LYS A 491 -23.09 5.14 -22.49
N ASP A 492 -23.87 4.27 -23.09
CA ASP A 492 -24.19 4.20 -24.52
C ASP A 492 -22.98 4.10 -25.47
N ALA A 493 -21.89 3.45 -25.03
CA ALA A 493 -20.67 3.30 -25.84
C ALA A 493 -20.93 2.46 -27.10
N PRO A 494 -20.23 2.75 -28.25
CA PRO A 494 -20.41 2.04 -29.52
C PRO A 494 -19.83 0.62 -29.53
N ILE A 495 -18.83 0.33 -28.68
CA ILE A 495 -18.20 -0.99 -28.56
C ILE A 495 -18.54 -1.57 -27.20
N ILE A 496 -19.13 -2.77 -27.21
CA ILE A 496 -19.53 -3.49 -25.99
C ILE A 496 -18.69 -4.75 -25.85
N ILE A 497 -18.15 -4.98 -24.65
CA ILE A 497 -17.47 -6.22 -24.28
C ILE A 497 -18.31 -6.92 -23.22
N LEU A 498 -18.72 -8.17 -23.50
CA LEU A 498 -19.46 -9.00 -22.56
C LEU A 498 -18.59 -10.19 -22.12
N ASP A 499 -18.20 -10.24 -20.84
CA ASP A 499 -17.48 -11.37 -20.27
C ASP A 499 -18.45 -12.21 -19.41
N GLU A 500 -18.95 -13.32 -19.96
CA GLU A 500 -19.78 -14.35 -19.31
C GLU A 500 -20.93 -13.81 -18.41
N ALA A 501 -21.73 -12.91 -18.94
CA ALA A 501 -22.73 -12.15 -18.17
C ALA A 501 -23.83 -12.99 -17.47
N THR A 502 -23.85 -14.34 -17.58
CA THR A 502 -24.96 -15.17 -17.12
C THR A 502 -24.56 -16.46 -16.37
N ALA A 503 -23.30 -16.65 -16.00
CA ALA A 503 -22.79 -17.94 -15.50
C ALA A 503 -23.26 -18.37 -14.09
N SER A 504 -23.83 -17.46 -13.29
CA SER A 504 -24.16 -17.72 -11.87
C SER A 504 -25.58 -17.31 -11.49
N VAL A 505 -26.52 -17.32 -12.42
CA VAL A 505 -27.87 -16.75 -12.24
C VAL A 505 -28.94 -17.84 -12.27
N ASP A 506 -29.94 -17.72 -11.41
CA ASP A 506 -31.13 -18.53 -11.39
C ASP A 506 -31.98 -18.34 -12.67
N THR A 507 -32.78 -19.34 -13.02
CA THR A 507 -33.53 -19.43 -14.30
C THR A 507 -34.47 -18.24 -14.53
N ASP A 508 -35.08 -17.70 -13.49
CA ASP A 508 -36.00 -16.57 -13.58
C ASP A 508 -35.31 -15.26 -13.92
N ASN A 509 -34.16 -15.01 -13.28
CA ASN A 509 -33.35 -13.84 -13.57
C ASN A 509 -32.62 -13.91 -14.92
N GLU A 510 -32.38 -15.11 -15.44
CA GLU A 510 -31.72 -15.30 -16.74
C GLU A 510 -32.51 -14.66 -17.89
N SER A 511 -33.82 -14.83 -17.94
CA SER A 511 -34.68 -14.23 -18.97
C SER A 511 -34.55 -12.70 -18.97
N TYR A 512 -34.64 -12.08 -17.81
CA TYR A 512 -34.51 -10.62 -17.68
C TYR A 512 -33.12 -10.12 -18.07
N ILE A 513 -32.06 -10.86 -17.77
CA ILE A 513 -30.68 -10.50 -18.18
C ILE A 513 -30.54 -10.61 -19.70
N GLN A 514 -31.11 -11.64 -20.33
CA GLN A 514 -31.08 -11.80 -21.78
C GLN A 514 -31.81 -10.66 -22.50
N GLU A 515 -32.99 -10.25 -21.99
CA GLU A 515 -33.70 -9.08 -22.50
C GLU A 515 -32.87 -7.79 -22.34
N ALA A 516 -32.26 -7.59 -21.17
CA ALA A 516 -31.42 -6.43 -20.91
C ALA A 516 -30.18 -6.40 -21.83
N ILE A 517 -29.53 -7.54 -22.07
CA ILE A 517 -28.43 -7.67 -23.03
C ILE A 517 -28.92 -7.36 -24.45
N SER A 518 -30.07 -7.87 -24.84
CA SER A 518 -30.64 -7.62 -26.17
C SER A 518 -30.90 -6.12 -26.41
N GLU A 519 -31.31 -5.38 -25.38
CA GLU A 519 -31.44 -3.92 -25.47
C GLU A 519 -30.08 -3.22 -25.54
N LEU A 520 -29.09 -3.69 -24.76
CA LEU A 520 -27.74 -3.12 -24.72
C LEU A 520 -27.03 -3.19 -26.07
N VAL A 521 -27.17 -4.30 -26.80
CA VAL A 521 -26.37 -4.57 -28.01
C VAL A 521 -26.97 -4.00 -29.32
N LYS A 522 -28.17 -3.40 -29.30
CA LYS A 522 -28.81 -2.84 -30.48
C LYS A 522 -27.94 -1.75 -31.13
N GLY A 523 -27.54 -1.97 -32.40
CA GLY A 523 -26.71 -1.03 -33.16
C GLY A 523 -25.32 -0.81 -32.55
N LYS A 524 -24.72 -1.81 -31.92
CA LYS A 524 -23.41 -1.79 -31.29
C LYS A 524 -22.50 -2.85 -31.89
N THR A 525 -21.20 -2.60 -31.81
CA THR A 525 -20.18 -3.62 -32.11
C THR A 525 -19.86 -4.41 -30.86
N LEU A 526 -20.00 -5.72 -30.91
CA LEU A 526 -20.01 -6.58 -29.74
C LEU A 526 -18.89 -7.62 -29.77
N LEU A 527 -18.09 -7.67 -28.71
CA LEU A 527 -17.17 -8.76 -28.39
C LEU A 527 -17.73 -9.55 -27.21
N VAL A 528 -18.05 -10.82 -27.41
CA VAL A 528 -18.65 -11.67 -26.38
C VAL A 528 -17.73 -12.83 -26.04
N ILE A 529 -17.41 -13.02 -24.76
CA ILE A 529 -16.88 -14.29 -24.30
C ILE A 529 -18.06 -15.19 -23.98
N ALA A 530 -18.28 -16.16 -24.88
CA ALA A 530 -19.53 -16.92 -24.88
C ALA A 530 -19.32 -18.32 -24.26
N HIS A 531 -20.12 -18.59 -23.24
CA HIS A 531 -20.26 -19.90 -22.62
C HIS A 531 -21.61 -20.58 -22.91
N ARG A 532 -22.53 -19.89 -23.58
CA ARG A 532 -23.87 -20.42 -23.94
C ARG A 532 -24.01 -20.56 -25.44
N LEU A 533 -24.59 -21.71 -25.83
CA LEU A 533 -24.75 -22.07 -27.24
C LEU A 533 -25.63 -21.06 -27.99
N ASN A 534 -26.72 -20.59 -27.39
CA ASN A 534 -27.67 -19.63 -28.01
C ASN A 534 -26.97 -18.29 -28.36
N THR A 535 -26.05 -17.82 -27.52
CA THR A 535 -25.28 -16.59 -27.78
C THR A 535 -24.32 -16.79 -28.96
N ILE A 536 -23.72 -17.98 -29.06
CA ILE A 536 -22.72 -18.31 -30.09
C ILE A 536 -23.36 -18.48 -31.46
N GLN A 537 -24.56 -19.11 -31.52
CA GLN A 537 -25.28 -19.40 -32.77
C GLN A 537 -25.63 -18.14 -33.57
N ASN A 538 -25.90 -17.03 -32.86
CA ASN A 538 -26.30 -15.77 -33.46
C ASN A 538 -25.14 -14.84 -33.78
N ALA A 539 -23.89 -15.26 -33.55
CA ALA A 539 -22.71 -14.44 -33.81
C ALA A 539 -22.40 -14.37 -35.30
N ASP A 540 -22.09 -13.15 -35.81
CA ASP A 540 -21.64 -12.93 -37.18
C ASP A 540 -20.26 -13.57 -37.44
N GLN A 541 -19.46 -13.67 -36.37
CA GLN A 541 -18.15 -14.27 -36.40
C GLN A 541 -17.85 -15.01 -35.08
N ILE A 542 -17.31 -16.20 -35.18
CA ILE A 542 -16.84 -16.99 -34.03
C ILE A 542 -15.34 -17.19 -34.16
N LEU A 543 -14.61 -16.90 -33.08
CA LEU A 543 -13.19 -17.14 -32.94
C LEU A 543 -12.99 -18.23 -31.87
N VAL A 544 -12.47 -19.37 -32.28
CA VAL A 544 -12.12 -20.47 -31.36
C VAL A 544 -10.71 -20.28 -30.90
N ILE A 545 -10.56 -19.93 -29.63
CA ILE A 545 -9.23 -19.67 -29.01
C ILE A 545 -8.77 -20.93 -28.31
N ASP A 546 -7.60 -21.41 -28.68
CA ASP A 546 -6.91 -22.52 -28.02
C ASP A 546 -5.44 -22.20 -27.81
N ASN A 547 -4.93 -22.44 -26.60
CA ASN A 547 -3.54 -22.19 -26.21
C ASN A 547 -3.01 -20.81 -26.70
N GLY A 548 -3.84 -19.77 -26.55
CA GLY A 548 -3.44 -18.39 -26.91
C GLY A 548 -3.41 -18.09 -28.42
N GLN A 549 -3.95 -18.95 -29.27
CA GLN A 549 -4.04 -18.78 -30.72
C GLN A 549 -5.46 -18.93 -31.23
N ILE A 550 -5.76 -18.38 -32.41
CA ILE A 550 -7.01 -18.62 -33.10
C ILE A 550 -6.90 -19.96 -33.84
N ALA A 551 -7.52 -21.00 -33.27
CA ALA A 551 -7.51 -22.34 -33.85
C ALA A 551 -8.51 -22.48 -35.02
N GLN A 552 -9.70 -21.86 -34.91
CA GLN A 552 -10.73 -21.87 -35.95
C GLN A 552 -11.44 -20.51 -35.96
N GLN A 553 -11.92 -20.10 -37.13
CA GLN A 553 -12.66 -18.87 -37.35
C GLN A 553 -13.74 -19.07 -38.42
N GLY A 554 -14.97 -18.58 -38.19
CA GLY A 554 -16.07 -18.68 -39.14
C GLY A 554 -17.43 -18.39 -38.49
N THR A 555 -18.51 -18.67 -39.19
CA THR A 555 -19.86 -18.65 -38.67
C THR A 555 -20.22 -19.99 -37.99
N HIS A 556 -21.31 -20.03 -37.25
CA HIS A 556 -21.81 -21.26 -36.61
C HIS A 556 -21.97 -22.42 -37.60
N GLU A 557 -22.58 -22.14 -38.76
CA GLU A 557 -22.83 -23.16 -39.79
C GLU A 557 -21.54 -23.66 -40.47
N GLU A 558 -20.58 -22.78 -40.70
CA GLU A 558 -19.29 -23.13 -41.30
C GLU A 558 -18.46 -24.01 -40.35
N LEU A 559 -18.37 -23.61 -39.07
CA LEU A 559 -17.60 -24.32 -38.07
C LEU A 559 -18.18 -25.65 -37.65
N LEU A 560 -19.50 -25.84 -37.73
CA LEU A 560 -20.16 -27.15 -37.51
C LEU A 560 -19.81 -28.19 -38.59
N LYS A 561 -19.50 -27.74 -39.79
CA LYS A 561 -19.14 -28.63 -40.92
C LYS A 561 -17.65 -29.03 -40.87
N GLN A 562 -16.87 -28.36 -40.08
CA GLN A 562 -15.43 -28.64 -39.93
C GLN A 562 -15.16 -29.46 -38.64
N PRO A 563 -14.51 -30.61 -38.73
CA PRO A 563 -14.09 -31.34 -37.53
C PRO A 563 -13.09 -30.47 -36.76
N GLY A 564 -13.29 -30.36 -35.44
CA GLY A 564 -12.38 -29.58 -34.58
C GLY A 564 -12.98 -29.17 -33.25
N ILE A 565 -12.28 -28.31 -32.55
CA ILE A 565 -12.59 -27.88 -31.17
C ILE A 565 -14.01 -27.30 -31.06
N TYR A 566 -14.47 -26.57 -32.10
CA TYR A 566 -15.82 -26.00 -32.08
C TYR A 566 -16.91 -27.06 -32.08
N GLN A 567 -16.80 -28.06 -32.94
CA GLN A 567 -17.77 -29.14 -33.04
C GLN A 567 -17.83 -29.95 -31.73
N GLU A 568 -16.66 -30.25 -31.14
CA GLU A 568 -16.61 -30.91 -29.83
C GLU A 568 -17.25 -30.08 -28.74
N PHE A 569 -16.95 -28.77 -28.69
CA PHE A 569 -17.56 -27.84 -27.76
C PHE A 569 -19.08 -27.80 -27.85
N VAL A 570 -19.64 -27.75 -29.07
CA VAL A 570 -21.08 -27.78 -29.31
C VAL A 570 -21.69 -29.11 -28.89
N ASN A 571 -21.04 -30.23 -29.19
CA ASN A 571 -21.53 -31.56 -28.83
C ASN A 571 -21.57 -31.78 -27.33
N ILE A 572 -20.51 -31.39 -26.61
CA ILE A 572 -20.45 -31.47 -25.14
C ILE A 572 -21.61 -30.64 -24.53
N ARG A 573 -21.89 -29.47 -25.06
CA ARG A 573 -22.95 -28.59 -24.56
C ARG A 573 -24.35 -29.10 -24.86
N LYS A 574 -24.57 -29.67 -26.02
CA LYS A 574 -25.85 -30.34 -26.36
C LYS A 574 -26.12 -31.53 -25.44
N ASN A 575 -25.09 -32.32 -25.18
CA ASN A 575 -25.21 -33.48 -24.29
C ASN A 575 -25.45 -33.06 -22.83
N ALA A 576 -24.80 -31.97 -22.37
CA ALA A 576 -25.00 -31.44 -21.03
C ALA A 576 -26.42 -30.84 -20.81
N ALA A 577 -27.02 -30.26 -21.85
CA ALA A 577 -28.39 -29.74 -21.78
C ALA A 577 -29.46 -30.86 -21.69
N GLY A 578 -29.11 -32.08 -22.09
CA GLY A 578 -29.98 -33.27 -21.98
C GLY A 578 -29.78 -34.09 -20.71
N TRP A 579 -28.90 -33.68 -19.80
CA TRP A 579 -28.60 -34.41 -18.57
C TRP A 579 -29.65 -34.09 -17.50
N SER A 580 -30.49 -35.07 -17.14
CA SER A 580 -31.39 -35.01 -15.97
C SER A 580 -30.83 -35.92 -14.87
N LEU A 581 -30.86 -35.47 -13.63
CA LEU A 581 -30.69 -36.35 -12.47
C LEU A 581 -31.82 -37.38 -12.49
N ALA A 582 -31.47 -38.65 -12.70
CA ALA A 582 -32.40 -39.77 -12.57
C ALA A 582 -32.74 -40.03 -11.10
#